data_bb3cbd53c5295c1743df95e33c67e447
#
_entry.id   bb3cbd53c5295c1743df95e33c67e447
#
_cell.length_a   1.000
_cell.length_b   1.000
_cell.length_c   1.000
_cell.angle_alpha   90.00
_cell.angle_beta   90.00
_cell.angle_gamma   90.00
#
_symmetry.space_group_name_H-M   'P 1'
#
loop_
_entity.id
_entity.type
_entity.pdbx_description
1 polymer ?
#
loop_
_entity_poly.entity_id
_entity_poly.type
_entity_poly.pdbx_seq_one_letter_code
_entity_poly.pdbx_strand_id
1 'polypeptide(L)'
;MNKMAAFFTGTACALAMTMNVAHAKENDELVFMNWGPYINSNIIEEFTKETGIKVIYSTYESNETLYAKMKAHNKGYDLVVPSTYFVAKMRDEKMLQPIDKSKISNFDGLDTNYLNKPFDPQNEYSIPHVVAITGLAVNTDMYDPADFNSWADLWNPEFEGQLMLMDDTREVFHIALRKLGYSGNSTNPKEIDEAYAELQKLMPNVLVFNSDNPAAPYLAGEVGLGMLWNGSAAAAQAEGLPIKLIFPKEGGIGWVDNFAIPAGAKNVEASHKMINFLLRPDIAARISTDTGYLTAVQVSNDKFKDVAPLFPSQADLDRVEWQSAVGNMTVKYEEYFLKLKAGQ
;
A
#
# COMPACT_ATOMS: atom_id res chain seq x y z
N MET A 1 -64.22 -49.99 -61.45
CA MET A 1 -63.59 -48.67 -61.77
C MET A 1 -62.86 -48.19 -60.49
N ASN A 2 -61.55 -48.51 -60.43
CA ASN A 2 -60.73 -48.36 -59.27
C ASN A 2 -60.18 -46.91 -59.18
N LYS A 3 -60.23 -46.31 -58.03
CA LYS A 3 -59.46 -45.07 -57.69
C LYS A 3 -58.41 -45.48 -56.63
N MET A 4 -57.18 -45.50 -57.02
CA MET A 4 -56.01 -45.66 -56.16
C MET A 4 -55.79 -44.30 -55.40
N ALA A 5 -55.74 -44.34 -54.08
CA ALA A 5 -55.29 -43.24 -53.24
C ALA A 5 -53.81 -43.46 -52.92
N ALA A 6 -52.98 -42.46 -53.26
CA ALA A 6 -51.56 -42.44 -52.95
C ALA A 6 -51.36 -41.72 -51.57
N PHE A 7 -50.77 -42.44 -50.62
CA PHE A 7 -50.29 -41.85 -49.34
C PHE A 7 -48.94 -41.25 -49.56
N PHE A 8 -48.84 -39.91 -49.31
CA PHE A 8 -47.58 -39.22 -49.16
C PHE A 8 -47.22 -39.20 -47.68
N THR A 9 -46.18 -39.94 -47.28
CA THR A 9 -45.52 -39.84 -45.98
C THR A 9 -44.47 -38.70 -46.01
N GLY A 10 -44.78 -37.57 -45.49
CA GLY A 10 -43.85 -36.47 -45.32
C GLY A 10 -43.01 -36.65 -44.04
N THR A 11 -41.74 -36.95 -44.18
CA THR A 11 -40.79 -36.98 -43.05
C THR A 11 -40.39 -35.57 -42.71
N ALA A 12 -40.88 -35.01 -41.60
CA ALA A 12 -40.45 -33.74 -41.07
C ALA A 12 -39.13 -33.92 -40.30
N CYS A 13 -38.00 -33.52 -40.89
CA CYS A 13 -36.74 -33.36 -40.19
C CYS A 13 -36.81 -32.08 -39.31
N ALA A 14 -37.03 -32.26 -38.01
CA ALA A 14 -36.85 -31.19 -37.04
C ALA A 14 -35.37 -30.94 -36.81
N LEU A 15 -34.81 -29.93 -37.44
CA LEU A 15 -33.48 -29.39 -37.08
C LEU A 15 -33.62 -28.70 -35.71
N ALA A 16 -33.18 -29.42 -34.66
CA ALA A 16 -32.96 -28.80 -33.36
C ALA A 16 -31.70 -27.91 -33.46
N MET A 17 -31.88 -26.62 -33.72
CA MET A 17 -30.86 -25.60 -33.45
C MET A 17 -30.65 -25.50 -31.94
N THR A 18 -29.63 -26.16 -31.42
CA THR A 18 -29.11 -25.87 -30.10
C THR A 18 -28.51 -24.45 -30.15
N MET A 19 -29.29 -23.46 -29.75
CA MET A 19 -28.74 -22.16 -29.39
C MET A 19 -27.84 -22.39 -28.16
N ASN A 20 -26.53 -22.45 -28.39
CA ASN A 20 -25.56 -22.19 -27.37
C ASN A 20 -25.77 -20.74 -26.94
N VAL A 21 -26.62 -20.55 -25.95
CA VAL A 21 -26.63 -19.31 -25.18
C VAL A 21 -25.29 -19.33 -24.46
N ALA A 22 -24.31 -18.64 -25.03
CA ALA A 22 -23.11 -18.29 -24.31
C ALA A 22 -23.62 -17.51 -23.08
N HIS A 23 -23.65 -18.18 -21.95
CA HIS A 23 -23.75 -17.48 -20.67
C HIS A 23 -22.50 -16.60 -20.65
N ALA A 24 -22.69 -15.31 -20.85
CA ALA A 24 -21.69 -14.33 -20.45
C ALA A 24 -21.38 -14.66 -18.99
N LYS A 25 -20.19 -15.20 -18.75
CA LYS A 25 -19.73 -15.50 -17.40
C LYS A 25 -19.68 -14.17 -16.65
N GLU A 26 -20.38 -14.09 -15.56
CA GLU A 26 -20.48 -12.93 -14.66
C GLU A 26 -19.12 -12.45 -14.08
N ASN A 27 -17.98 -12.95 -14.57
CA ASN A 27 -16.65 -12.82 -13.98
C ASN A 27 -15.53 -12.44 -14.98
N ASP A 28 -15.86 -11.84 -16.11
CA ASP A 28 -14.83 -11.50 -17.12
C ASP A 28 -14.16 -10.14 -16.91
N GLU A 29 -14.51 -9.41 -15.85
CA GLU A 29 -13.91 -8.13 -15.49
C GLU A 29 -13.55 -8.09 -14.00
N LEU A 30 -12.49 -7.32 -13.67
CA LEU A 30 -12.07 -7.00 -12.31
C LEU A 30 -11.83 -5.49 -12.21
N VAL A 31 -12.57 -4.80 -11.36
CA VAL A 31 -12.31 -3.39 -11.04
C VAL A 31 -11.33 -3.33 -9.86
N PHE A 32 -10.09 -3.02 -10.17
CA PHE A 32 -8.98 -3.00 -9.22
C PHE A 32 -8.47 -1.58 -9.00
N MET A 33 -8.50 -1.10 -7.75
CA MET A 33 -8.00 0.21 -7.36
C MET A 33 -6.80 0.06 -6.41
N ASN A 34 -5.66 0.64 -6.79
CA ASN A 34 -4.38 0.45 -6.14
C ASN A 34 -3.62 1.79 -6.00
N TRP A 35 -2.49 1.78 -5.34
CA TRP A 35 -1.54 2.87 -5.31
C TRP A 35 -0.90 3.09 -6.67
N GLY A 36 -0.62 4.35 -7.02
CA GLY A 36 -0.12 4.73 -8.34
C GLY A 36 1.08 3.94 -8.84
N PRO A 37 2.17 3.80 -8.07
CA PRO A 37 3.41 3.24 -8.58
C PRO A 37 3.56 1.72 -8.42
N TYR A 38 2.52 0.98 -7.94
CA TYR A 38 2.75 -0.40 -7.46
C TYR A 38 2.80 -1.47 -8.53
N ILE A 39 2.03 -1.34 -9.60
CA ILE A 39 1.92 -2.42 -10.59
C ILE A 39 2.05 -1.87 -12.01
N ASN A 40 3.04 -2.36 -12.74
CA ASN A 40 3.23 -2.04 -14.15
C ASN A 40 2.17 -2.71 -15.03
N SER A 41 1.83 -2.09 -16.15
CA SER A 41 0.81 -2.58 -17.08
C SER A 41 1.08 -3.98 -17.60
N ASN A 42 2.36 -4.36 -17.79
CA ASN A 42 2.76 -5.69 -18.25
C ASN A 42 2.35 -6.81 -17.29
N ILE A 43 2.29 -6.56 -15.97
CA ILE A 43 1.82 -7.52 -14.97
C ILE A 43 0.30 -7.70 -15.10
N ILE A 44 -0.43 -6.61 -15.29
CA ILE A 44 -1.89 -6.63 -15.53
C ILE A 44 -2.22 -7.37 -16.83
N GLU A 45 -1.45 -7.12 -17.90
CA GLU A 45 -1.61 -7.81 -19.19
C GLU A 45 -1.34 -9.32 -19.07
N GLU A 46 -0.31 -9.71 -18.28
CA GLU A 46 0.01 -11.11 -18.01
C GLU A 46 -1.15 -11.82 -17.30
N PHE A 47 -1.70 -11.22 -16.25
CA PHE A 47 -2.89 -11.72 -15.56
C PHE A 47 -4.08 -11.90 -16.53
N THR A 48 -4.35 -10.88 -17.35
CA THR A 48 -5.45 -10.94 -18.33
C THR A 48 -5.23 -12.06 -19.34
N LYS A 49 -3.99 -12.23 -19.82
CA LYS A 49 -3.64 -13.30 -20.77
C LYS A 49 -3.79 -14.69 -20.16
N GLU A 50 -3.41 -14.86 -18.89
CA GLU A 50 -3.49 -16.16 -18.21
C GLU A 50 -4.92 -16.55 -17.83
N THR A 51 -5.75 -15.57 -17.43
CA THR A 51 -7.06 -15.84 -16.85
C THR A 51 -8.25 -15.54 -17.75
N GLY A 52 -8.05 -14.73 -18.80
CA GLY A 52 -9.13 -14.19 -19.62
C GLY A 52 -9.90 -13.05 -18.92
N ILE A 53 -9.54 -12.65 -17.69
CA ILE A 53 -10.22 -11.60 -16.93
C ILE A 53 -9.66 -10.24 -17.33
N LYS A 54 -10.51 -9.35 -17.82
CA LYS A 54 -10.14 -7.96 -18.12
C LYS A 54 -10.04 -7.17 -16.83
N VAL A 55 -8.92 -6.46 -16.63
CA VAL A 55 -8.73 -5.61 -15.45
C VAL A 55 -9.02 -4.15 -15.79
N ILE A 56 -9.94 -3.55 -15.04
CA ILE A 56 -10.17 -2.10 -15.03
C ILE A 56 -9.36 -1.55 -13.86
N TYR A 57 -8.14 -1.08 -14.19
CA TYR A 57 -7.17 -0.61 -13.20
C TYR A 57 -7.28 0.89 -13.00
N SER A 58 -7.33 1.33 -11.75
CA SER A 58 -7.31 2.74 -11.38
C SER A 58 -6.46 2.95 -10.13
N THR A 59 -6.01 4.19 -9.93
CA THR A 59 -5.11 4.52 -8.83
C THR A 59 -5.68 5.58 -7.89
N TYR A 60 -5.06 5.69 -6.73
CA TYR A 60 -5.29 6.73 -5.74
C TYR A 60 -3.95 7.06 -5.04
N GLU A 61 -3.92 8.18 -4.35
CA GLU A 61 -2.70 8.80 -3.80
C GLU A 61 -2.68 8.81 -2.27
N SER A 62 -3.84 8.56 -1.63
CA SER A 62 -3.95 8.50 -0.17
C SER A 62 -5.05 7.53 0.27
N ASN A 63 -4.91 6.98 1.48
CA ASN A 63 -5.95 6.15 2.09
C ASN A 63 -7.27 6.91 2.26
N GLU A 64 -7.22 8.22 2.53
CA GLU A 64 -8.38 9.10 2.64
C GLU A 64 -9.13 9.17 1.32
N THR A 65 -8.41 9.29 0.18
CA THR A 65 -9.00 9.27 -1.17
C THR A 65 -9.63 7.92 -1.47
N LEU A 66 -8.95 6.81 -1.16
CA LEU A 66 -9.50 5.46 -1.28
C LEU A 66 -10.80 5.34 -0.48
N TYR A 67 -10.76 5.71 0.79
CA TYR A 67 -11.88 5.62 1.70
C TYR A 67 -13.09 6.47 1.23
N ALA A 68 -12.85 7.71 0.79
CA ALA A 68 -13.89 8.59 0.26
C ALA A 68 -14.54 8.00 -1.00
N LYS A 69 -13.74 7.49 -1.94
CA LYS A 69 -14.23 6.81 -3.15
C LYS A 69 -15.07 5.58 -2.80
N MET A 70 -14.61 4.77 -1.85
CA MET A 70 -15.32 3.59 -1.36
C MET A 70 -16.65 3.95 -0.68
N LYS A 71 -16.71 5.02 0.12
CA LYS A 71 -17.94 5.53 0.73
C LYS A 71 -18.94 6.02 -0.31
N ALA A 72 -18.47 6.69 -1.34
CA ALA A 72 -19.33 7.21 -2.41
C ALA A 72 -19.85 6.09 -3.34
N HIS A 73 -19.03 5.05 -3.57
CA HIS A 73 -19.29 4.01 -4.59
C HIS A 73 -18.95 2.61 -4.07
N ASN A 74 -19.61 2.16 -2.99
CA ASN A 74 -19.31 0.89 -2.31
C ASN A 74 -19.45 -0.39 -3.18
N LYS A 75 -20.05 -0.28 -4.37
CA LYS A 75 -20.23 -1.39 -5.34
C LYS A 75 -19.42 -1.18 -6.63
N GLY A 76 -18.52 -0.22 -6.62
CA GLY A 76 -17.76 0.17 -7.81
C GLY A 76 -16.40 -0.53 -7.94
N TYR A 77 -15.96 -1.25 -6.91
CA TYR A 77 -14.64 -1.86 -6.84
C TYR A 77 -14.73 -3.30 -6.39
N ASP A 78 -13.86 -4.15 -6.94
CA ASP A 78 -13.77 -5.57 -6.61
C ASP A 78 -12.56 -5.89 -5.74
N LEU A 79 -11.45 -5.13 -5.93
CA LEU A 79 -10.22 -5.27 -5.18
C LEU A 79 -9.64 -3.90 -4.87
N VAL A 80 -9.16 -3.68 -3.64
CA VAL A 80 -8.53 -2.44 -3.17
C VAL A 80 -7.31 -2.77 -2.32
N VAL A 81 -6.43 -1.76 -2.07
CA VAL A 81 -5.16 -1.97 -1.36
C VAL A 81 -4.98 -0.94 -0.24
N PRO A 82 -5.78 -0.98 0.83
CA PRO A 82 -5.64 -0.09 1.97
C PRO A 82 -4.39 -0.41 2.82
N SER A 83 -3.81 0.63 3.41
CA SER A 83 -2.76 0.47 4.42
C SER A 83 -3.32 0.02 5.78
N THR A 84 -2.44 -0.47 6.63
CA THR A 84 -2.68 -1.08 7.96
C THR A 84 -3.87 -0.52 8.74
N TYR A 85 -3.84 0.77 9.10
CA TYR A 85 -4.86 1.38 9.96
C TYR A 85 -6.19 1.62 9.25
N PHE A 86 -6.18 1.78 7.92
CA PHE A 86 -7.42 1.85 7.13
C PHE A 86 -8.09 0.49 6.96
N VAL A 87 -7.31 -0.62 6.94
CA VAL A 87 -7.90 -1.97 7.00
C VAL A 87 -8.78 -2.10 8.23
N ALA A 88 -8.25 -1.76 9.43
CA ALA A 88 -9.02 -1.81 10.67
C ALA A 88 -10.28 -0.94 10.60
N LYS A 89 -10.14 0.32 10.17
CA LYS A 89 -11.24 1.27 10.02
C LYS A 89 -12.33 0.74 9.08
N MET A 90 -11.93 0.31 7.89
CA MET A 90 -12.87 -0.17 6.87
C MET A 90 -13.56 -1.49 7.28
N ARG A 91 -12.84 -2.39 7.97
CA ARG A 91 -13.40 -3.61 8.56
C ARG A 91 -14.47 -3.26 9.62
N ASP A 92 -14.15 -2.39 10.56
CA ASP A 92 -15.03 -2.01 11.66
C ASP A 92 -16.31 -1.29 11.15
N GLU A 93 -16.18 -0.55 10.06
CA GLU A 93 -17.30 0.07 9.35
C GLU A 93 -18.03 -0.88 8.37
N LYS A 94 -17.65 -2.18 8.34
CA LYS A 94 -18.27 -3.21 7.48
C LYS A 94 -18.17 -2.87 5.98
N MET A 95 -17.11 -2.20 5.58
CA MET A 95 -16.83 -1.87 4.18
C MET A 95 -16.07 -2.98 3.46
N LEU A 96 -15.50 -3.94 4.19
CA LEU A 96 -14.78 -5.09 3.68
C LEU A 96 -15.56 -6.38 3.95
N GLN A 97 -15.32 -7.40 3.13
CA GLN A 97 -15.82 -8.75 3.35
C GLN A 97 -14.67 -9.73 3.61
N PRO A 98 -14.94 -10.84 4.31
CA PRO A 98 -13.93 -11.87 4.54
C PRO A 98 -13.36 -12.44 3.25
N ILE A 99 -12.06 -12.73 3.26
CA ILE A 99 -11.31 -13.33 2.16
C ILE A 99 -11.26 -14.84 2.38
N ASP A 100 -11.66 -15.61 1.38
CA ASP A 100 -11.54 -17.07 1.40
C ASP A 100 -10.10 -17.48 1.08
N LYS A 101 -9.31 -17.70 2.11
CA LYS A 101 -7.89 -18.12 1.98
C LYS A 101 -7.72 -19.45 1.26
N SER A 102 -8.73 -20.32 1.24
CA SER A 102 -8.67 -21.61 0.51
C SER A 102 -8.56 -21.41 -1.01
N LYS A 103 -8.91 -20.21 -1.51
CA LYS A 103 -8.79 -19.81 -2.92
C LYS A 103 -7.45 -19.16 -3.25
N ILE A 104 -6.58 -18.98 -2.27
CA ILE A 104 -5.28 -18.32 -2.41
C ILE A 104 -4.19 -19.34 -2.11
N SER A 105 -3.83 -20.17 -3.09
CA SER A 105 -2.82 -21.22 -2.92
C SER A 105 -1.42 -20.69 -2.59
N ASN A 106 -1.13 -19.42 -2.90
CA ASN A 106 0.14 -18.77 -2.59
C ASN A 106 0.17 -18.11 -1.20
N PHE A 107 -0.90 -18.26 -0.40
CA PHE A 107 -0.97 -17.66 0.94
C PHE A 107 0.15 -18.14 1.87
N ASP A 108 0.51 -19.43 1.80
CA ASP A 108 1.59 -20.02 2.63
C ASP A 108 2.99 -19.50 2.25
N GLY A 109 3.11 -18.83 1.11
CA GLY A 109 4.34 -18.14 0.69
C GLY A 109 4.55 -16.76 1.32
N LEU A 110 3.61 -16.28 2.12
CA LEU A 110 3.75 -15.00 2.83
C LEU A 110 4.72 -15.12 4.00
N ASP A 111 5.49 -14.04 4.23
CA ASP A 111 6.34 -13.92 5.40
C ASP A 111 5.47 -13.73 6.66
N THR A 112 5.66 -14.62 7.63
CA THR A 112 4.92 -14.62 8.90
C THR A 112 5.13 -13.34 9.72
N ASN A 113 6.22 -12.60 9.47
CA ASN A 113 6.45 -11.30 10.08
C ASN A 113 5.37 -10.27 9.74
N TYR A 114 4.63 -10.43 8.64
CA TYR A 114 3.60 -9.50 8.19
C TYR A 114 2.18 -10.02 8.42
N LEU A 115 2.02 -11.27 8.88
CA LEU A 115 0.72 -11.87 9.19
C LEU A 115 0.27 -11.54 10.62
N ASN A 116 -1.03 -11.70 10.86
CA ASN A 116 -1.68 -11.63 12.18
C ASN A 116 -1.39 -10.32 12.94
N LYS A 117 -1.38 -9.21 12.21
CA LYS A 117 -1.15 -7.89 12.79
C LYS A 117 -2.39 -7.36 13.52
N PRO A 118 -2.24 -6.44 14.49
CA PRO A 118 -3.37 -5.95 15.30
C PRO A 118 -4.55 -5.39 14.49
N PHE A 119 -4.32 -4.89 13.29
CA PHE A 119 -5.37 -4.36 12.43
C PHE A 119 -6.25 -5.47 11.79
N ASP A 120 -5.71 -6.69 11.64
CA ASP A 120 -6.44 -7.89 11.19
C ASP A 120 -5.77 -9.16 11.77
N PRO A 121 -6.05 -9.52 13.04
CA PRO A 121 -5.29 -10.54 13.76
C PRO A 121 -5.36 -11.96 13.19
N GLN A 122 -6.26 -12.20 12.26
CA GLN A 122 -6.44 -13.51 11.63
C GLN A 122 -6.25 -13.46 10.12
N ASN A 123 -5.88 -12.30 9.56
CA ASN A 123 -5.87 -12.06 8.12
C ASN A 123 -7.19 -12.52 7.46
N GLU A 124 -8.30 -12.13 8.07
CA GLU A 124 -9.63 -12.49 7.61
C GLU A 124 -10.12 -11.52 6.52
N TYR A 125 -9.75 -10.24 6.63
CA TYR A 125 -10.22 -9.16 5.74
C TYR A 125 -9.12 -8.60 4.85
N SER A 126 -7.87 -8.99 5.08
CA SER A 126 -6.73 -8.43 4.38
C SER A 126 -5.60 -9.44 4.17
N ILE A 127 -4.93 -9.31 3.03
CA ILE A 127 -3.76 -10.13 2.68
C ILE A 127 -2.58 -9.16 2.45
N PRO A 128 -1.46 -9.28 3.19
CA PRO A 128 -0.30 -8.44 3.00
C PRO A 128 0.22 -8.47 1.56
N HIS A 129 0.57 -7.30 1.02
CA HIS A 129 1.06 -7.13 -0.35
C HIS A 129 2.42 -6.45 -0.38
N VAL A 130 2.44 -5.15 -0.13
CA VAL A 130 3.64 -4.32 -0.11
C VAL A 130 3.95 -3.91 1.32
N VAL A 131 5.24 -3.93 1.66
CA VAL A 131 5.75 -3.52 2.97
C VAL A 131 6.70 -2.36 2.76
N ALA A 132 6.52 -1.31 3.52
CA ALA A 132 7.42 -0.19 3.48
C ALA A 132 7.80 0.29 4.88
N ILE A 133 8.93 0.98 4.92
CA ILE A 133 9.45 1.58 6.12
C ILE A 133 9.93 2.98 5.79
N THR A 134 9.47 3.93 6.55
CA THR A 134 9.95 5.30 6.50
C THR A 134 11.20 5.41 7.36
N GLY A 135 12.23 5.97 6.78
CA GLY A 135 13.50 6.28 7.44
C GLY A 135 13.86 7.75 7.31
N LEU A 136 14.97 8.10 7.93
CA LEU A 136 15.60 9.40 7.79
C LEU A 136 16.44 9.40 6.51
N ALA A 137 16.13 10.29 5.59
CA ALA A 137 16.82 10.44 4.31
C ALA A 137 17.90 11.52 4.42
N VAL A 138 19.11 11.21 3.95
CA VAL A 138 20.25 12.11 3.93
C VAL A 138 20.82 12.18 2.52
N ASN A 139 20.87 13.37 1.93
CA ASN A 139 21.62 13.62 0.71
C ASN A 139 23.11 13.67 1.03
N THR A 140 23.88 12.69 0.53
CA THR A 140 25.29 12.52 0.89
C THR A 140 26.22 13.52 0.23
N ASP A 141 25.76 14.30 -0.75
CA ASP A 141 26.50 15.43 -1.29
C ASP A 141 26.42 16.68 -0.39
N MET A 142 25.43 16.71 0.51
CA MET A 142 25.19 17.85 1.41
C MET A 142 25.62 17.56 2.86
N TYR A 143 25.46 16.30 3.31
CA TYR A 143 25.69 15.91 4.70
C TYR A 143 26.35 14.54 4.81
N ASP A 144 27.16 14.34 5.86
CA ASP A 144 27.68 13.02 6.20
C ASP A 144 26.60 12.16 6.87
N PRO A 145 26.21 11.03 6.29
CA PRO A 145 25.23 10.14 6.90
C PRO A 145 25.61 9.62 8.29
N ALA A 146 26.90 9.63 8.63
CA ALA A 146 27.38 9.16 9.92
C ALA A 146 26.99 10.10 11.09
N ASP A 147 26.62 11.35 10.79
CA ASP A 147 26.17 12.33 11.78
C ASP A 147 24.72 12.09 12.23
N PHE A 148 24.01 11.19 11.57
CA PHE A 148 22.58 10.97 11.80
C PHE A 148 22.30 9.55 12.27
N ASN A 149 21.57 9.41 13.38
CA ASN A 149 21.14 8.12 13.91
C ASN A 149 19.81 8.16 14.70
N SER A 150 19.19 9.32 14.77
CA SER A 150 18.02 9.60 15.60
C SER A 150 17.02 10.49 14.88
N TRP A 151 15.73 10.28 15.07
CA TRP A 151 14.74 11.26 14.64
C TRP A 151 14.97 12.62 15.27
N ALA A 152 15.51 12.67 16.51
CA ALA A 152 15.82 13.92 17.20
C ALA A 152 16.82 14.82 16.46
N ASP A 153 17.64 14.26 15.58
CA ASP A 153 18.63 15.02 14.80
C ASP A 153 17.96 16.05 13.88
N LEU A 154 16.72 15.79 13.44
CA LEU A 154 15.94 16.73 12.63
C LEU A 154 15.58 18.02 13.36
N TRP A 155 15.63 18.06 14.70
CA TRP A 155 15.34 19.25 15.51
C TRP A 155 16.53 20.20 15.67
N ASN A 156 17.71 19.89 15.09
CA ASN A 156 18.84 20.79 15.13
C ASN A 156 18.50 22.11 14.37
N PRO A 157 18.61 23.29 15.01
CA PRO A 157 18.31 24.57 14.35
C PRO A 157 19.17 24.90 13.13
N GLU A 158 20.31 24.23 12.96
CA GLU A 158 21.14 24.38 11.77
C GLU A 158 20.45 23.93 10.47
N PHE A 159 19.35 23.18 10.57
CA PHE A 159 18.57 22.68 9.44
C PHE A 159 17.34 23.55 9.14
N GLU A 160 17.32 24.83 9.59
CA GLU A 160 16.21 25.74 9.29
C GLU A 160 15.90 25.80 7.79
N GLY A 161 14.64 25.50 7.42
CA GLY A 161 14.17 25.50 6.04
C GLY A 161 14.80 24.44 5.12
N GLN A 162 15.34 23.34 5.66
CA GLN A 162 16.06 22.32 4.88
C GLN A 162 15.43 20.93 4.91
N LEU A 163 14.32 20.77 5.63
CA LEU A 163 13.71 19.45 5.80
C LEU A 163 12.51 19.23 4.88
N MET A 164 12.41 18.01 4.37
CA MET A 164 11.19 17.46 3.81
C MET A 164 10.55 16.48 4.80
N LEU A 165 9.28 16.67 5.10
CA LEU A 165 8.48 15.70 5.83
C LEU A 165 7.41 15.10 4.92
N MET A 166 6.96 13.89 5.26
CA MET A 166 5.82 13.29 4.58
C MET A 166 4.56 14.12 4.81
N ASP A 167 3.72 14.29 3.80
CA ASP A 167 2.37 14.84 3.96
C ASP A 167 1.43 13.73 4.46
N ASP A 168 1.78 13.18 5.62
CA ASP A 168 1.06 12.13 6.32
C ASP A 168 1.03 12.41 7.82
N THR A 169 -0.18 12.57 8.34
CA THR A 169 -0.42 12.91 9.74
C THR A 169 0.23 11.91 10.69
N ARG A 170 0.08 10.61 10.40
CA ARG A 170 0.53 9.55 11.30
C ARG A 170 2.04 9.42 11.30
N GLU A 171 2.68 9.60 10.15
CA GLU A 171 4.13 9.56 10.05
C GLU A 171 4.80 10.73 10.74
N VAL A 172 4.28 11.95 10.54
CA VAL A 172 4.86 13.15 11.19
C VAL A 172 4.70 13.11 12.72
N PHE A 173 3.55 12.69 13.23
CA PHE A 173 3.39 12.51 14.68
C PHE A 173 4.24 11.36 15.24
N HIS A 174 4.44 10.31 14.46
CA HIS A 174 5.26 9.17 14.87
C HIS A 174 6.67 9.60 15.25
N ILE A 175 7.35 10.38 14.43
CA ILE A 175 8.73 10.81 14.72
C ILE A 175 8.83 11.63 16.00
N ALA A 176 7.85 12.47 16.31
CA ALA A 176 7.82 13.26 17.54
C ALA A 176 7.52 12.39 18.78
N LEU A 177 6.55 11.49 18.66
CA LEU A 177 6.23 10.53 19.73
C LEU A 177 7.43 9.65 20.05
N ARG A 178 8.09 9.10 19.04
CA ARG A 178 9.28 8.26 19.23
C ARG A 178 10.45 9.03 19.84
N LYS A 179 10.68 10.27 19.41
CA LYS A 179 11.66 11.18 20.03
C LYS A 179 11.39 11.37 21.52
N LEU A 180 10.13 11.46 21.93
CA LEU A 180 9.72 11.58 23.34
C LEU A 180 9.74 10.25 24.11
N GLY A 181 10.01 9.13 23.43
CA GLY A 181 10.01 7.80 24.05
C GLY A 181 8.61 7.16 24.15
N TYR A 182 7.61 7.73 23.47
CA TYR A 182 6.26 7.19 23.40
C TYR A 182 6.08 6.26 22.20
N SER A 183 4.99 5.49 22.20
CA SER A 183 4.57 4.75 21.01
C SER A 183 4.09 5.71 19.91
N GLY A 184 4.50 5.49 18.66
CA GLY A 184 3.98 6.22 17.51
C GLY A 184 2.49 5.95 17.24
N ASN A 185 1.93 4.96 17.93
CA ASN A 185 0.50 4.63 17.93
C ASN A 185 -0.22 5.08 19.21
N SER A 186 0.30 6.08 19.92
CA SER A 186 -0.29 6.54 21.17
C SER A 186 -1.75 6.97 21.01
N THR A 187 -2.58 6.51 21.92
CA THR A 187 -3.97 6.96 22.11
C THR A 187 -4.14 7.83 23.36
N ASN A 188 -3.04 8.18 24.01
CA ASN A 188 -3.03 9.05 25.18
C ASN A 188 -3.07 10.52 24.74
N PRO A 189 -4.13 11.28 25.05
CA PRO A 189 -4.25 12.69 24.64
C PRO A 189 -3.08 13.55 25.07
N LYS A 190 -2.48 13.30 26.25
CA LYS A 190 -1.33 14.08 26.75
C LYS A 190 -0.08 13.84 25.91
N GLU A 191 0.21 12.60 25.55
CA GLU A 191 1.36 12.27 24.71
C GLU A 191 1.23 12.90 23.33
N ILE A 192 -0.02 12.94 22.79
CA ILE A 192 -0.32 13.61 21.52
C ILE A 192 -0.13 15.12 21.64
N ASP A 193 -0.54 15.75 22.77
CA ASP A 193 -0.33 17.18 23.03
C ASP A 193 1.17 17.51 23.14
N GLU A 194 1.95 16.68 23.81
CA GLU A 194 3.41 16.82 23.93
C GLU A 194 4.10 16.65 22.58
N ALA A 195 3.67 15.67 21.77
CA ALA A 195 4.19 15.48 20.42
C ALA A 195 3.88 16.68 19.52
N TYR A 196 2.68 17.25 19.61
CA TYR A 196 2.30 18.46 18.88
C TYR A 196 3.21 19.64 19.26
N ALA A 197 3.45 19.85 20.56
CA ALA A 197 4.34 20.91 21.04
C ALA A 197 5.80 20.71 20.55
N GLU A 198 6.25 19.47 20.43
CA GLU A 198 7.57 19.16 19.85
C GLU A 198 7.57 19.43 18.34
N LEU A 199 6.53 19.06 17.61
CA LEU A 199 6.42 19.33 16.17
C LEU A 199 6.39 20.83 15.88
N GLN A 200 5.74 21.66 16.72
CA GLN A 200 5.80 23.12 16.56
C GLN A 200 7.25 23.65 16.61
N LYS A 201 8.13 23.03 17.42
CA LYS A 201 9.56 23.38 17.46
C LYS A 201 10.32 22.91 16.21
N LEU A 202 9.83 21.87 15.53
CA LEU A 202 10.42 21.36 14.31
C LEU A 202 10.06 22.21 13.07
N MET A 203 8.88 22.86 13.09
CA MET A 203 8.34 23.57 11.93
C MET A 203 9.29 24.59 11.28
N PRO A 204 10.12 25.35 12.02
CA PRO A 204 11.10 26.24 11.38
C PRO A 204 12.09 25.51 10.46
N ASN A 205 12.38 24.25 10.73
CA ASN A 205 13.29 23.44 9.91
C ASN A 205 12.61 22.87 8.65
N VAL A 206 11.27 22.81 8.62
CA VAL A 206 10.52 22.17 7.53
C VAL A 206 10.33 23.15 6.39
N LEU A 207 10.87 22.78 5.21
CA LEU A 207 10.64 23.50 3.96
C LEU A 207 9.34 23.07 3.30
N VAL A 208 9.07 21.75 3.26
CA VAL A 208 7.96 21.20 2.49
C VAL A 208 7.42 19.91 3.11
N PHE A 209 6.10 19.71 2.95
CA PHE A 209 5.42 18.42 3.13
C PHE A 209 5.11 17.85 1.75
N ASN A 210 5.52 16.59 1.48
CA ASN A 210 5.27 15.95 0.19
C ASN A 210 5.16 14.42 0.35
N SER A 211 4.02 13.84 -0.04
CA SER A 211 3.82 12.40 -0.14
C SER A 211 3.51 11.93 -1.58
N ASP A 212 3.16 12.84 -2.50
CA ASP A 212 2.82 12.49 -3.87
C ASP A 212 4.07 12.11 -4.69
N ASN A 213 5.13 12.91 -4.52
CA ASN A 213 6.44 12.64 -5.09
C ASN A 213 7.53 13.05 -4.09
N PRO A 214 7.73 12.23 -3.04
CA PRO A 214 8.58 12.65 -1.91
C PRO A 214 10.07 12.72 -2.25
N ALA A 215 10.52 12.14 -3.36
CA ALA A 215 11.89 12.28 -3.84
C ALA A 215 12.14 13.61 -4.58
N ALA A 216 11.10 14.27 -5.10
CA ALA A 216 11.25 15.45 -5.94
C ALA A 216 12.00 16.62 -5.27
N PRO A 217 11.74 17.02 -4.01
CA PRO A 217 12.49 18.09 -3.35
C PRO A 217 13.98 17.78 -3.18
N TYR A 218 14.34 16.50 -2.99
CA TYR A 218 15.73 16.06 -2.94
C TYR A 218 16.41 16.12 -4.31
N LEU A 219 15.69 15.65 -5.37
CA LEU A 219 16.16 15.71 -6.74
C LEU A 219 16.37 17.14 -7.24
N ALA A 220 15.51 18.06 -6.80
CA ALA A 220 15.66 19.49 -7.09
C ALA A 220 16.77 20.18 -6.30
N GLY A 221 17.37 19.50 -5.31
CA GLY A 221 18.36 20.08 -4.42
C GLY A 221 17.81 21.13 -3.45
N GLU A 222 16.49 21.15 -3.24
CA GLU A 222 15.81 22.08 -2.32
C GLU A 222 15.97 21.66 -0.87
N VAL A 223 16.05 20.35 -0.62
CA VAL A 223 16.25 19.75 0.71
C VAL A 223 17.36 18.71 0.69
N GLY A 224 18.06 18.56 1.81
CA GLY A 224 19.10 17.55 1.98
C GLY A 224 18.78 16.51 3.05
N LEU A 225 17.76 16.77 3.87
CA LEU A 225 17.38 15.94 5.02
C LEU A 225 15.86 15.78 5.11
N GLY A 226 15.40 14.76 5.82
CA GLY A 226 14.00 14.59 6.16
C GLY A 226 13.54 13.15 6.18
N MET A 227 12.28 12.94 5.87
CA MET A 227 11.66 11.61 5.83
C MET A 227 11.61 11.10 4.40
N LEU A 228 11.76 9.79 4.21
CA LEU A 228 11.52 9.17 2.91
C LEU A 228 11.16 7.70 3.08
N TRP A 229 10.26 7.23 2.24
CA TRP A 229 9.96 5.81 2.12
C TRP A 229 11.12 5.08 1.44
N ASN A 230 11.39 3.86 1.87
CA ASN A 230 12.47 3.06 1.28
C ASN A 230 12.32 2.87 -0.24
N GLY A 231 11.11 2.67 -0.75
CA GLY A 231 10.87 2.56 -2.20
C GLY A 231 11.13 3.87 -2.94
N SER A 232 10.70 5.01 -2.37
CA SER A 232 10.99 6.33 -2.96
C SER A 232 12.48 6.65 -2.94
N ALA A 233 13.20 6.24 -1.89
CA ALA A 233 14.65 6.36 -1.84
C ALA A 233 15.34 5.49 -2.90
N ALA A 234 14.84 4.26 -3.14
CA ALA A 234 15.33 3.38 -4.20
C ALA A 234 15.13 4.00 -5.58
N ALA A 235 13.94 4.54 -5.86
CA ALA A 235 13.65 5.23 -7.12
C ALA A 235 14.57 6.45 -7.32
N ALA A 236 14.76 7.26 -6.29
CA ALA A 236 15.64 8.42 -6.33
C ALA A 236 17.10 8.03 -6.61
N GLN A 237 17.59 6.95 -5.99
CA GLN A 237 18.93 6.43 -6.27
C GLN A 237 19.07 5.94 -7.72
N ALA A 238 18.03 5.30 -8.26
CA ALA A 238 18.02 4.87 -9.66
C ALA A 238 18.09 6.05 -10.64
N GLU A 239 17.61 7.22 -10.25
CA GLU A 239 17.75 8.49 -10.98
C GLU A 239 19.10 9.20 -10.71
N GLY A 240 19.97 8.60 -9.90
CA GLY A 240 21.31 9.10 -9.62
C GLY A 240 21.41 10.05 -8.41
N LEU A 241 20.34 10.19 -7.60
CA LEU A 241 20.39 10.97 -6.38
C LEU A 241 21.27 10.27 -5.32
N PRO A 242 22.29 10.93 -4.77
CA PRO A 242 23.16 10.37 -3.73
C PRO A 242 22.44 10.43 -2.36
N ILE A 243 21.41 9.60 -2.19
CA ILE A 243 20.63 9.55 -0.95
C ILE A 243 21.01 8.32 -0.13
N LYS A 244 21.13 8.50 1.19
CA LYS A 244 21.24 7.42 2.16
C LYS A 244 19.98 7.40 3.01
N LEU A 245 19.33 6.24 3.12
CA LEU A 245 18.25 6.04 4.07
C LEU A 245 18.81 5.44 5.36
N ILE A 246 18.52 6.07 6.48
CA ILE A 246 18.94 5.67 7.82
C ILE A 246 17.71 5.24 8.59
N PHE A 247 17.78 4.10 9.26
CA PHE A 247 16.75 3.66 10.19
C PHE A 247 17.16 4.09 11.60
N PRO A 248 16.52 5.13 12.17
CA PRO A 248 16.94 5.73 13.44
C PRO A 248 16.91 4.73 14.60
N LYS A 249 17.67 5.02 15.65
CA LYS A 249 17.74 4.17 16.85
C LYS A 249 16.39 3.99 17.55
N GLU A 250 15.48 4.94 17.42
CA GLU A 250 14.10 4.84 17.91
C GLU A 250 13.23 3.91 17.06
N GLY A 251 13.73 3.48 15.91
CA GLY A 251 13.06 2.66 14.91
C GLY A 251 12.46 3.48 13.76
N GLY A 252 12.38 2.83 12.60
CA GLY A 252 11.63 3.34 11.45
C GLY A 252 10.13 3.16 11.64
N ILE A 253 9.37 3.79 10.76
CA ILE A 253 7.91 3.69 10.74
C ILE A 253 7.52 2.64 9.71
N GLY A 254 6.92 1.54 10.16
CA GLY A 254 6.51 0.45 9.30
C GLY A 254 5.03 0.49 8.95
N TRP A 255 4.72 0.20 7.70
CA TRP A 255 3.35 0.00 7.26
C TRP A 255 3.27 -1.11 6.21
N VAL A 256 2.08 -1.71 6.11
CA VAL A 256 1.78 -2.77 5.16
C VAL A 256 0.56 -2.37 4.38
N ASP A 257 0.67 -2.37 3.06
CA ASP A 257 -0.48 -2.27 2.20
C ASP A 257 -1.03 -3.65 1.92
N ASN A 258 -2.33 -3.77 1.99
CA ASN A 258 -2.99 -5.06 2.00
C ASN A 258 -4.04 -5.15 0.91
N PHE A 259 -4.09 -6.26 0.20
CA PHE A 259 -5.26 -6.58 -0.59
C PHE A 259 -6.47 -6.74 0.31
N ALA A 260 -7.57 -6.09 -0.06
CA ALA A 260 -8.84 -6.22 0.62
C ALA A 260 -10.00 -6.25 -0.39
N ILE A 261 -11.03 -7.04 -0.09
CA ILE A 261 -12.20 -7.17 -0.96
C ILE A 261 -13.33 -6.33 -0.37
N PRO A 262 -13.81 -5.30 -1.10
CA PRO A 262 -14.96 -4.50 -0.67
C PRO A 262 -16.20 -5.34 -0.40
N ALA A 263 -17.00 -4.97 0.60
CA ALA A 263 -18.27 -5.65 0.92
C ALA A 263 -19.27 -5.62 -0.24
N GLY A 264 -19.16 -4.62 -1.13
CA GLY A 264 -20.01 -4.47 -2.31
C GLY A 264 -19.42 -5.03 -3.60
N ALA A 265 -18.26 -5.73 -3.55
CA ALA A 265 -17.61 -6.31 -4.72
C ALA A 265 -18.53 -7.28 -5.47
N LYS A 266 -18.52 -7.21 -6.80
CA LYS A 266 -19.33 -8.06 -7.68
C LYS A 266 -18.57 -9.27 -8.18
N ASN A 267 -17.24 -9.10 -8.38
CA ASN A 267 -16.36 -10.09 -8.98
C ASN A 267 -15.37 -10.66 -7.96
N VAL A 268 -15.90 -11.18 -6.84
CA VAL A 268 -15.11 -11.69 -5.70
C VAL A 268 -14.17 -12.83 -6.12
N GLU A 269 -14.61 -13.68 -7.03
CA GLU A 269 -13.77 -14.77 -7.56
C GLU A 269 -12.57 -14.23 -8.36
N ALA A 270 -12.78 -13.21 -9.18
CA ALA A 270 -11.71 -12.53 -9.91
C ALA A 270 -10.73 -11.85 -8.95
N SER A 271 -11.21 -11.28 -7.83
CA SER A 271 -10.37 -10.72 -6.78
C SER A 271 -9.45 -11.76 -6.14
N HIS A 272 -9.97 -12.93 -5.78
CA HIS A 272 -9.15 -14.02 -5.24
C HIS A 272 -8.08 -14.49 -6.26
N LYS A 273 -8.44 -14.59 -7.55
CA LYS A 273 -7.47 -14.96 -8.60
C LYS A 273 -6.38 -13.91 -8.75
N MET A 274 -6.72 -12.61 -8.71
CA MET A 274 -5.75 -11.53 -8.77
C MET A 274 -4.83 -11.55 -7.54
N ILE A 275 -5.37 -11.67 -6.35
CA ILE A 275 -4.57 -11.79 -5.13
C ILE A 275 -3.60 -12.97 -5.26
N ASN A 276 -4.11 -14.15 -5.61
CA ASN A 276 -3.27 -15.34 -5.76
C ASN A 276 -2.18 -15.19 -6.83
N PHE A 277 -2.48 -14.51 -7.94
CA PHE A 277 -1.52 -14.22 -9.01
C PHE A 277 -0.41 -13.26 -8.51
N LEU A 278 -0.78 -12.16 -7.82
CA LEU A 278 0.17 -11.18 -7.33
C LEU A 278 1.04 -11.70 -6.18
N LEU A 279 0.59 -12.74 -5.48
CA LEU A 279 1.38 -13.45 -4.46
C LEU A 279 2.33 -14.51 -5.03
N ARG A 280 2.39 -14.70 -6.34
CA ARG A 280 3.41 -15.57 -6.95
C ARG A 280 4.81 -14.99 -6.67
N PRO A 281 5.79 -15.80 -6.26
CA PRO A 281 7.13 -15.29 -5.92
C PRO A 281 7.82 -14.56 -7.09
N ASP A 282 7.59 -14.98 -8.33
CA ASP A 282 8.14 -14.34 -9.53
C ASP A 282 7.48 -12.97 -9.79
N ILE A 283 6.18 -12.85 -9.60
CA ILE A 283 5.42 -11.61 -9.77
C ILE A 283 5.76 -10.63 -8.62
N ALA A 284 5.72 -11.10 -7.38
CA ALA A 284 6.05 -10.31 -6.21
C ALA A 284 7.48 -9.74 -6.26
N ALA A 285 8.44 -10.56 -6.73
CA ALA A 285 9.82 -10.12 -6.93
C ALA A 285 9.94 -9.02 -8.01
N ARG A 286 9.18 -9.12 -9.11
CA ARG A 286 9.15 -8.07 -10.15
C ARG A 286 8.58 -6.77 -9.59
N ILE A 287 7.44 -6.84 -8.89
CA ILE A 287 6.83 -5.66 -8.25
C ILE A 287 7.84 -5.00 -7.30
N SER A 288 8.50 -5.78 -6.45
CA SER A 288 9.48 -5.25 -5.51
C SER A 288 10.70 -4.62 -6.20
N THR A 289 11.18 -5.23 -7.31
CA THR A 289 12.28 -4.67 -8.10
C THR A 289 11.89 -3.37 -8.80
N ASP A 290 10.68 -3.33 -9.38
CA ASP A 290 10.20 -2.18 -10.13
C ASP A 290 9.89 -0.97 -9.23
N THR A 291 9.49 -1.23 -7.98
CA THR A 291 9.02 -0.18 -7.05
C THR A 291 10.02 0.18 -5.96
N GLY A 292 11.02 -0.68 -5.72
CA GLY A 292 11.95 -0.54 -4.58
C GLY A 292 11.32 -0.86 -3.21
N TYR A 293 10.04 -1.25 -3.16
CA TYR A 293 9.38 -1.64 -1.91
C TYR A 293 9.59 -3.11 -1.59
N LEU A 294 9.51 -3.45 -0.30
CA LEU A 294 9.51 -4.84 0.14
C LEU A 294 8.21 -5.54 -0.29
N THR A 295 8.29 -6.80 -0.64
CA THR A 295 7.11 -7.65 -0.78
C THR A 295 6.84 -8.42 0.51
N ALA A 296 5.57 -8.66 0.80
CA ALA A 296 5.18 -9.55 1.90
C ALA A 296 5.38 -11.04 1.56
N VAL A 297 5.73 -11.37 0.31
CA VAL A 297 6.01 -12.75 -0.13
C VAL A 297 7.47 -13.11 0.15
N GLN A 298 7.71 -14.30 0.66
CA GLN A 298 9.07 -14.83 0.80
C GLN A 298 9.69 -15.05 -0.59
N VAL A 299 10.67 -14.22 -0.92
CA VAL A 299 11.43 -14.32 -2.17
C VAL A 299 12.91 -14.44 -1.85
N SER A 300 13.69 -15.10 -2.72
CA SER A 300 15.11 -15.26 -2.48
C SER A 300 15.82 -13.90 -2.58
N ASN A 301 16.71 -13.62 -1.61
CA ASN A 301 17.51 -12.39 -1.54
C ASN A 301 18.35 -12.14 -2.81
N ASP A 302 18.59 -13.17 -3.63
CA ASP A 302 19.35 -13.04 -4.88
C ASP A 302 18.69 -12.11 -5.92
N LYS A 303 17.36 -11.95 -5.82
CA LYS A 303 16.61 -11.06 -6.72
C LYS A 303 16.64 -9.59 -6.33
N PHE A 304 17.11 -9.28 -5.12
CA PHE A 304 17.15 -7.92 -4.57
C PHE A 304 18.57 -7.37 -4.35
N LYS A 305 19.59 -7.97 -4.97
CA LYS A 305 21.00 -7.59 -4.73
C LYS A 305 21.28 -6.12 -5.02
N ASP A 306 20.64 -5.58 -6.03
CA ASP A 306 20.86 -4.20 -6.47
C ASP A 306 20.13 -3.16 -5.60
N VAL A 307 19.09 -3.58 -4.88
CA VAL A 307 18.31 -2.71 -3.97
C VAL A 307 18.54 -3.03 -2.48
N ALA A 308 19.35 -4.06 -2.19
CA ALA A 308 19.61 -4.52 -0.83
C ALA A 308 20.08 -3.42 0.16
N PRO A 309 20.82 -2.38 -0.24
CA PRO A 309 21.22 -1.31 0.68
C PRO A 309 20.07 -0.49 1.24
N LEU A 310 18.89 -0.53 0.61
CA LEU A 310 17.69 0.21 1.02
C LEU A 310 16.72 -0.65 1.83
N PHE A 311 17.01 -1.95 1.90
CA PHE A 311 16.27 -2.84 2.77
C PHE A 311 16.84 -2.77 4.19
N PRO A 312 15.99 -2.63 5.21
CA PRO A 312 16.47 -2.64 6.58
C PRO A 312 17.09 -3.99 6.93
N SER A 313 18.13 -3.96 7.75
CA SER A 313 18.64 -5.18 8.36
C SER A 313 17.60 -5.80 9.30
N GLN A 314 17.77 -7.07 9.70
CA GLN A 314 16.88 -7.67 10.70
C GLN A 314 16.88 -6.85 12.00
N ALA A 315 18.04 -6.34 12.43
CA ALA A 315 18.12 -5.47 13.60
C ALA A 315 17.36 -4.15 13.44
N ASP A 316 17.25 -3.61 12.22
CA ASP A 316 16.41 -2.45 11.95
C ASP A 316 14.93 -2.82 11.99
N LEU A 317 14.56 -3.97 11.38
CA LEU A 317 13.19 -4.49 11.41
C LEU A 317 12.69 -4.74 12.82
N ASP A 318 13.55 -5.25 13.69
CA ASP A 318 13.22 -5.52 15.10
C ASP A 318 12.88 -4.24 15.89
N ARG A 319 13.35 -3.06 15.40
CA ARG A 319 13.04 -1.75 15.98
C ARG A 319 11.88 -1.01 15.31
N VAL A 320 11.40 -1.50 14.18
CA VAL A 320 10.29 -0.88 13.47
C VAL A 320 9.02 -0.94 14.32
N GLU A 321 8.36 0.19 14.47
CA GLU A 321 7.02 0.24 15.00
C GLU A 321 6.00 0.28 13.85
N TRP A 322 5.20 -0.76 13.77
CA TRP A 322 4.17 -0.88 12.73
C TRP A 322 2.98 0.01 13.05
N GLN A 323 2.57 0.81 12.09
CA GLN A 323 1.37 1.65 12.24
C GLN A 323 0.15 0.81 12.56
N SER A 324 -0.65 1.27 13.52
CA SER A 324 -1.93 0.69 13.90
C SER A 324 -3.01 1.75 14.07
N ALA A 325 -4.27 1.32 14.17
CA ALA A 325 -5.37 2.23 14.39
C ALA A 325 -5.25 2.91 15.77
N VAL A 326 -5.51 4.22 15.79
CA VAL A 326 -5.54 5.04 17.02
C VAL A 326 -6.97 5.41 17.44
N GLY A 327 -7.96 4.78 16.82
CA GLY A 327 -9.37 4.95 17.16
C GLY A 327 -9.81 6.42 17.08
N ASN A 328 -10.50 6.87 18.11
CA ASN A 328 -11.04 8.24 18.16
C ASN A 328 -9.97 9.34 18.21
N MET A 329 -8.71 8.98 18.47
CA MET A 329 -7.62 9.96 18.46
C MET A 329 -7.24 10.40 17.05
N THR A 330 -7.64 9.69 16.01
CA THR A 330 -7.42 10.07 14.61
C THR A 330 -7.81 11.54 14.38
N VAL A 331 -8.98 11.96 14.82
CA VAL A 331 -9.48 13.35 14.66
C VAL A 331 -8.53 14.36 15.30
N LYS A 332 -7.98 14.05 16.50
CA LYS A 332 -7.05 14.94 17.19
C LYS A 332 -5.71 15.06 16.45
N TYR A 333 -5.20 13.95 15.94
CA TYR A 333 -4.00 13.95 15.11
C TYR A 333 -4.18 14.80 13.84
N GLU A 334 -5.29 14.58 13.12
CA GLU A 334 -5.62 15.33 11.90
C GLU A 334 -5.77 16.83 12.16
N GLU A 335 -6.50 17.22 13.23
CA GLU A 335 -6.68 18.62 13.61
C GLU A 335 -5.33 19.31 13.90
N TYR A 336 -4.45 18.64 14.65
CA TYR A 336 -3.14 19.17 14.97
C TYR A 336 -2.22 19.26 13.76
N PHE A 337 -2.27 18.26 12.88
CA PHE A 337 -1.49 18.30 11.65
C PHE A 337 -1.90 19.46 10.73
N LEU A 338 -3.19 19.71 10.60
CA LEU A 338 -3.70 20.87 9.85
C LEU A 338 -3.22 22.19 10.46
N LYS A 339 -3.19 22.31 11.80
CA LYS A 339 -2.65 23.51 12.49
C LYS A 339 -1.15 23.69 12.21
N LEU A 340 -0.35 22.62 12.28
CA LEU A 340 1.07 22.67 11.95
C LEU A 340 1.30 23.18 10.52
N LYS A 341 0.56 22.66 9.54
CA LYS A 341 0.65 23.10 8.14
C LYS A 341 0.18 24.54 7.93
N ALA A 342 -0.74 25.03 8.76
CA ALA A 342 -1.21 26.42 8.74
C ALA A 342 -0.27 27.40 9.47
N GLY A 343 0.83 26.93 10.08
CA GLY A 343 1.76 27.75 10.86
C GLY A 343 1.20 28.17 12.23
N GLN A 344 0.31 27.39 12.83
CA GLN A 344 -0.36 27.67 14.12
C GLN A 344 0.15 26.76 15.24
#